data_f7786583ca756d77a4b90cca161435ea
#
_entry.id   f7786583ca756d77a4b90cca161435ea
#
_cell.length_a   1.000
_cell.length_b   1.000
_cell.length_c   1.000
_cell.angle_alpha   90.00
_cell.angle_beta   90.00
_cell.angle_gamma   90.00
#
_symmetry.space_group_name_H-M   'P 1'
#
loop_
_entity.id
_entity.type
_entity.pdbx_description
1 polymer ?
#
loop_
_entity_poly.entity_id
_entity_poly.type
_entity_poly.pdbx_seq_one_letter_code
_entity_poly.pdbx_strand_id
1 'polypeptide(L)'
;MNFELSEEQKMIQQSVERFVQENYDLSNRIKISSEDPGFSEDYWSSMAELGWLGLAFDEADGGFGGDQIDTLVLMEQFGKGLVLEPFLANIVLGGGAIKRSGSQIIKDSVIPKLIEGSLQITLAYAEEQSRFDINDVATAAREESGNFIINGKKSMVLNAESADKLVVVTRTSGSQVDENGISLFLIDAGSKGIEKENFPTVDGLRASEITFQDVKVPSENLIGELDKGFEILQAVVNDAILALAAEAVGAMEVLYKDCLLYTSPSPRDVLR
;
A
#
# COMPACT_ATOMS: atom_id res chain seq x y z
N MET A 1 -22.55 11.55 17.46
CA MET A 1 -21.64 10.71 16.66
C MET A 1 -21.49 9.41 17.43
N ASN A 2 -21.80 8.27 16.85
CA ASN A 2 -21.51 6.97 17.45
C ASN A 2 -20.12 6.53 16.99
N PHE A 3 -19.22 6.27 17.94
CA PHE A 3 -17.85 5.78 17.68
C PHE A 3 -17.72 4.26 17.94
N GLU A 4 -18.85 3.59 18.21
CA GLU A 4 -18.81 2.15 18.40
C GLU A 4 -18.68 1.44 17.06
N LEU A 5 -17.84 0.42 17.02
CA LEU A 5 -17.70 -0.45 15.86
C LEU A 5 -19.00 -1.23 15.61
N SER A 6 -19.35 -1.44 14.34
CA SER A 6 -20.43 -2.34 13.96
C SER A 6 -20.10 -3.80 14.35
N GLU A 7 -21.08 -4.68 14.31
CA GLU A 7 -20.83 -6.11 14.58
C GLU A 7 -19.87 -6.72 13.55
N GLU A 8 -19.96 -6.30 12.28
CA GLU A 8 -19.06 -6.72 11.20
C GLU A 8 -17.64 -6.25 11.45
N GLN A 9 -17.46 -4.98 11.85
CA GLN A 9 -16.15 -4.42 12.20
C GLN A 9 -15.52 -5.12 13.41
N LYS A 10 -16.32 -5.46 14.42
CA LYS A 10 -15.86 -6.26 15.55
C LYS A 10 -15.43 -7.67 15.13
N MET A 11 -16.12 -8.28 14.17
CA MET A 11 -15.73 -9.59 13.64
C MET A 11 -14.40 -9.50 12.88
N ILE A 12 -14.20 -8.46 12.06
CA ILE A 12 -12.92 -8.19 11.40
C ILE A 12 -11.82 -8.01 12.45
N GLN A 13 -12.04 -7.14 13.43
CA GLN A 13 -11.09 -6.88 14.51
C GLN A 13 -10.66 -8.17 15.21
N GLN A 14 -11.61 -9.00 15.65
CA GLN A 14 -11.33 -10.26 16.35
C GLN A 14 -10.58 -11.28 15.46
N SER A 15 -10.95 -11.35 14.18
CA SER A 15 -10.30 -12.24 13.22
C SER A 15 -8.82 -11.86 13.02
N VAL A 16 -8.56 -10.57 12.82
CA VAL A 16 -7.19 -10.06 12.60
C VAL A 16 -6.37 -10.15 13.88
N GLU A 17 -6.94 -9.78 15.04
CA GLU A 17 -6.27 -9.89 16.33
C GLU A 17 -5.81 -11.33 16.61
N ARG A 18 -6.68 -12.29 16.37
CA ARG A 18 -6.35 -13.70 16.55
C ARG A 18 -5.23 -14.14 15.60
N PHE A 19 -5.30 -13.77 14.34
CA PHE A 19 -4.27 -14.09 13.36
C PHE A 19 -2.90 -13.53 13.76
N VAL A 20 -2.87 -12.28 14.20
CA VAL A 20 -1.65 -11.62 14.67
C VAL A 20 -1.08 -12.32 15.90
N GLN A 21 -1.92 -12.66 16.89
CA GLN A 21 -1.48 -13.36 18.09
C GLN A 21 -0.91 -14.76 17.81
N GLU A 22 -1.49 -15.46 16.84
CA GLU A 22 -1.07 -16.82 16.50
C GLU A 22 0.21 -16.86 15.63
N ASN A 23 0.49 -15.82 14.84
CA ASN A 23 1.51 -15.85 13.78
C ASN A 23 2.64 -14.85 13.95
N TYR A 24 2.42 -13.74 14.69
CA TYR A 24 3.37 -12.62 14.76
C TYR A 24 4.01 -12.49 16.15
N ASP A 25 4.75 -13.52 16.59
CA ASP A 25 5.72 -13.33 17.65
C ASP A 25 7.00 -12.65 17.12
N LEU A 26 7.78 -12.02 18.00
CA LEU A 26 8.98 -11.27 17.63
C LEU A 26 10.00 -12.13 16.87
N SER A 27 10.17 -13.40 17.27
CA SER A 27 11.16 -14.30 16.66
C SER A 27 10.76 -14.63 15.22
N ASN A 28 9.48 -14.94 15.00
CA ASN A 28 8.96 -15.24 13.68
C ASN A 28 9.01 -14.01 12.78
N ARG A 29 8.63 -12.85 13.29
CA ARG A 29 8.72 -11.59 12.55
C ARG A 29 10.17 -11.28 12.10
N ILE A 30 11.14 -11.41 12.98
CA ILE A 30 12.56 -11.22 12.64
C ILE A 30 12.99 -12.19 11.56
N LYS A 31 12.59 -13.45 11.65
CA LYS A 31 12.90 -14.48 10.65
C LYS A 31 12.31 -14.06 9.28
N ILE A 32 11.03 -13.75 9.20
CA ILE A 32 10.36 -13.36 7.96
C ILE A 32 11.02 -12.12 7.34
N SER A 33 11.29 -11.08 8.13
CA SER A 33 11.90 -9.84 7.62
C SER A 33 13.33 -10.02 7.11
N SER A 34 14.04 -11.07 7.56
CA SER A 34 15.41 -11.37 7.15
C SER A 34 15.54 -12.25 5.91
N GLU A 35 14.44 -12.87 5.51
CA GLU A 35 14.35 -13.74 4.32
C GLU A 35 13.68 -12.98 3.15
N ASP A 36 13.96 -13.38 1.91
CA ASP A 36 13.25 -12.87 0.75
C ASP A 36 11.88 -13.57 0.63
N PRO A 37 10.83 -12.84 0.28
CA PRO A 37 10.74 -11.43 -0.16
C PRO A 37 10.57 -10.42 0.97
N GLY A 38 10.73 -10.76 2.24
CA GLY A 38 10.57 -9.90 3.40
C GLY A 38 9.17 -9.90 4.01
N PHE A 39 8.28 -10.76 3.51
CA PHE A 39 6.96 -11.08 4.05
C PHE A 39 6.64 -12.56 3.79
N SER A 40 5.61 -13.11 4.44
CA SER A 40 5.19 -14.49 4.25
C SER A 40 4.13 -14.63 3.16
N GLU A 41 4.45 -15.35 2.09
CA GLU A 41 3.47 -15.67 1.02
C GLU A 41 2.30 -16.51 1.56
N ASP A 42 2.54 -17.39 2.53
CA ASP A 42 1.50 -18.18 3.19
C ASP A 42 0.54 -17.28 3.99
N TYR A 43 1.08 -16.27 4.70
CA TYR A 43 0.25 -15.32 5.43
C TYR A 43 -0.52 -14.41 4.48
N TRP A 44 0.11 -13.97 3.39
CA TRP A 44 -0.57 -13.22 2.34
C TRP A 44 -1.73 -14.00 1.72
N SER A 45 -1.51 -15.28 1.42
CA SER A 45 -2.58 -16.18 0.94
C SER A 45 -3.69 -16.35 1.98
N SER A 46 -3.33 -16.51 3.26
CA SER A 46 -4.31 -16.57 4.35
C SER A 46 -5.14 -15.30 4.47
N MET A 47 -4.53 -14.12 4.28
CA MET A 47 -5.26 -12.83 4.26
C MET A 47 -6.26 -12.75 3.10
N ALA A 48 -5.90 -13.31 1.93
CA ALA A 48 -6.82 -13.41 0.80
C ALA A 48 -8.00 -14.36 1.12
N GLU A 49 -7.73 -15.55 1.66
CA GLU A 49 -8.75 -16.54 2.05
C GLU A 49 -9.70 -16.01 3.13
N LEU A 50 -9.18 -15.19 4.07
CA LEU A 50 -9.99 -14.53 5.09
C LEU A 50 -10.76 -13.31 4.54
N GLY A 51 -10.58 -12.95 3.27
CA GLY A 51 -11.28 -11.88 2.59
C GLY A 51 -10.76 -10.47 2.87
N TRP A 52 -9.67 -10.33 3.63
CA TRP A 52 -9.18 -9.00 4.02
C TRP A 52 -8.68 -8.17 2.85
N LEU A 53 -8.12 -8.81 1.82
CA LEU A 53 -7.66 -8.12 0.61
C LEU A 53 -8.81 -7.54 -0.22
N GLY A 54 -10.02 -8.08 -0.05
CA GLY A 54 -11.22 -7.65 -0.76
C GLY A 54 -12.04 -6.56 -0.05
N LEU A 55 -11.74 -6.25 1.22
CA LEU A 55 -12.56 -5.36 2.05
C LEU A 55 -12.77 -3.98 1.42
N ALA A 56 -11.71 -3.36 0.90
CA ALA A 56 -11.73 -2.00 0.38
C ALA A 56 -12.30 -1.85 -1.03
N PHE A 57 -12.59 -2.96 -1.75
CA PHE A 57 -13.09 -2.91 -3.11
C PHE A 57 -14.62 -3.02 -3.14
N ASP A 58 -15.23 -2.39 -4.17
CA ASP A 58 -16.67 -2.38 -4.34
C ASP A 58 -17.21 -3.77 -4.70
N GLU A 59 -18.44 -4.09 -4.29
CA GLU A 59 -19.09 -5.37 -4.62
C GLU A 59 -19.18 -5.61 -6.13
N ALA A 60 -19.38 -4.54 -6.91
CA ALA A 60 -19.43 -4.59 -8.37
C ALA A 60 -18.11 -5.06 -9.00
N ASP A 61 -16.99 -4.82 -8.32
CA ASP A 61 -15.64 -5.21 -8.72
C ASP A 61 -15.19 -6.54 -8.05
N GLY A 62 -16.09 -7.20 -7.33
CA GLY A 62 -15.86 -8.49 -6.64
C GLY A 62 -15.36 -8.36 -5.20
N GLY A 63 -15.32 -7.16 -4.64
CA GLY A 63 -14.97 -6.90 -3.24
C GLY A 63 -16.18 -7.01 -2.29
N PHE A 64 -15.99 -6.57 -1.05
CA PHE A 64 -17.02 -6.63 -0.01
C PHE A 64 -17.71 -5.28 0.24
N GLY A 65 -17.34 -4.21 -0.48
CA GLY A 65 -17.96 -2.89 -0.35
C GLY A 65 -17.69 -2.21 0.98
N GLY A 66 -16.64 -2.63 1.70
CA GLY A 66 -16.24 -2.06 2.97
C GLY A 66 -15.80 -0.60 2.83
N ASP A 67 -15.94 0.12 3.92
CA ASP A 67 -15.56 1.52 4.00
C ASP A 67 -14.13 1.72 4.53
N GLN A 68 -13.75 2.97 4.71
CA GLN A 68 -12.44 3.32 5.22
C GLN A 68 -12.24 2.86 6.67
N ILE A 69 -13.30 2.79 7.48
CA ILE A 69 -13.22 2.37 8.87
C ILE A 69 -12.84 0.89 8.96
N ASP A 70 -13.34 0.04 8.06
CA ASP A 70 -12.97 -1.38 7.99
C ASP A 70 -11.46 -1.54 7.76
N THR A 71 -10.90 -0.75 6.84
CA THR A 71 -9.46 -0.71 6.61
C THR A 71 -8.70 -0.22 7.85
N LEU A 72 -9.18 0.81 8.56
CA LEU A 72 -8.54 1.31 9.77
C LEU A 72 -8.55 0.28 10.90
N VAL A 73 -9.67 -0.44 11.09
CA VAL A 73 -9.78 -1.52 12.08
C VAL A 73 -8.76 -2.62 11.80
N LEU A 74 -8.60 -3.00 10.54
CA LEU A 74 -7.62 -4.00 10.12
C LEU A 74 -6.19 -3.52 10.37
N MET A 75 -5.85 -2.31 9.92
CA MET A 75 -4.51 -1.73 10.06
C MET A 75 -4.09 -1.51 11.51
N GLU A 76 -5.03 -1.14 12.39
CA GLU A 76 -4.75 -1.06 13.83
C GLU A 76 -4.31 -2.40 14.40
N GLN A 77 -4.96 -3.50 14.02
CA GLN A 77 -4.55 -4.83 14.47
C GLN A 77 -3.20 -5.25 13.84
N PHE A 78 -2.95 -4.89 12.59
CA PHE A 78 -1.64 -5.12 11.95
C PHE A 78 -0.52 -4.39 12.70
N GLY A 79 -0.77 -3.18 13.17
CA GLY A 79 0.16 -2.42 14.00
C GLY A 79 0.54 -3.13 15.31
N LYS A 80 -0.39 -3.89 15.91
CA LYS A 80 -0.11 -4.65 17.15
C LYS A 80 0.94 -5.74 16.96
N GLY A 81 1.01 -6.35 15.76
CA GLY A 81 2.00 -7.36 15.40
C GLY A 81 3.17 -6.85 14.58
N LEU A 82 3.13 -5.57 14.15
CA LEU A 82 4.06 -5.02 13.16
C LEU A 82 4.12 -5.91 11.91
N VAL A 83 2.95 -6.18 11.33
CA VAL A 83 2.73 -7.08 10.20
C VAL A 83 3.57 -6.66 9.00
N LEU A 84 4.16 -7.64 8.29
CA LEU A 84 5.11 -7.40 7.19
C LEU A 84 4.49 -7.54 5.80
N GLU A 85 3.33 -8.16 5.70
CA GLU A 85 2.64 -8.34 4.43
C GLU A 85 2.31 -6.99 3.80
N PRO A 86 2.48 -6.83 2.47
CA PRO A 86 2.46 -5.54 1.80
C PRO A 86 1.06 -4.96 1.59
N PHE A 87 0.18 -5.04 2.61
CA PHE A 87 -1.21 -4.59 2.53
C PHE A 87 -1.30 -3.11 2.18
N LEU A 88 -0.50 -2.25 2.84
CA LEU A 88 -0.47 -0.82 2.55
C LEU A 88 -0.08 -0.54 1.10
N ALA A 89 1.01 -1.16 0.63
CA ALA A 89 1.53 -0.93 -0.72
C ALA A 89 0.58 -1.48 -1.79
N ASN A 90 0.07 -2.70 -1.55
CA ASN A 90 -0.69 -3.43 -2.55
C ASN A 90 -2.17 -3.03 -2.58
N ILE A 91 -2.85 -3.04 -1.44
CA ILE A 91 -4.30 -2.82 -1.37
C ILE A 91 -4.63 -1.33 -1.25
N VAL A 92 -3.98 -0.62 -0.32
CA VAL A 92 -4.34 0.78 -0.06
C VAL A 92 -3.79 1.70 -1.15
N LEU A 93 -2.49 1.62 -1.47
CA LEU A 93 -1.86 2.50 -2.45
C LEU A 93 -2.16 2.05 -3.89
N GLY A 94 -1.63 0.90 -4.31
CA GLY A 94 -1.79 0.39 -5.67
C GLY A 94 -3.24 0.09 -6.01
N GLY A 95 -3.91 -0.72 -5.21
CA GLY A 95 -5.32 -1.08 -5.35
C GLY A 95 -6.26 0.12 -5.27
N GLY A 96 -5.99 1.05 -4.34
CA GLY A 96 -6.73 2.30 -4.21
C GLY A 96 -6.69 3.17 -5.47
N ALA A 97 -5.57 3.20 -6.20
CA ALA A 97 -5.45 3.88 -7.48
C ALA A 97 -6.26 3.17 -8.58
N ILE A 98 -6.21 1.83 -8.63
CA ILE A 98 -6.99 1.03 -9.58
C ILE A 98 -8.50 1.18 -9.34
N LYS A 99 -8.95 1.13 -8.09
CA LYS A 99 -10.35 1.36 -7.71
C LYS A 99 -10.89 2.67 -8.29
N ARG A 100 -10.05 3.71 -8.35
CA ARG A 100 -10.37 5.06 -8.85
C ARG A 100 -10.07 5.27 -10.33
N SER A 101 -9.65 4.23 -11.05
CA SER A 101 -9.14 4.37 -12.43
C SER A 101 -10.16 4.90 -13.44
N GLY A 102 -11.46 4.76 -13.17
CA GLY A 102 -12.52 5.08 -14.14
C GLY A 102 -12.60 4.12 -15.33
N SER A 103 -11.63 3.21 -15.50
CA SER A 103 -11.59 2.20 -16.57
C SER A 103 -12.03 0.84 -16.04
N GLN A 104 -13.20 0.36 -16.48
CA GLN A 104 -13.68 -0.97 -16.08
C GLN A 104 -12.75 -2.08 -16.60
N ILE A 105 -12.14 -1.89 -17.77
CA ILE A 105 -11.20 -2.87 -18.34
C ILE A 105 -9.99 -3.05 -17.42
N ILE A 106 -9.43 -1.96 -16.88
CA ILE A 106 -8.33 -2.01 -15.92
C ILE A 106 -8.79 -2.69 -14.63
N LYS A 107 -9.94 -2.30 -14.09
CA LYS A 107 -10.50 -2.88 -12.86
C LYS A 107 -10.71 -4.39 -13.00
N ASP A 108 -11.40 -4.84 -14.07
CA ASP A 108 -11.68 -6.25 -14.33
C ASP A 108 -10.41 -7.10 -14.48
N SER A 109 -9.34 -6.50 -14.98
CA SER A 109 -8.06 -7.20 -15.18
C SER A 109 -7.20 -7.30 -13.92
N VAL A 110 -7.39 -6.38 -12.96
CA VAL A 110 -6.49 -6.21 -11.79
C VAL A 110 -7.18 -6.57 -10.48
N ILE A 111 -8.36 -6.02 -10.18
CA ILE A 111 -8.99 -6.14 -8.86
C ILE A 111 -9.25 -7.59 -8.43
N PRO A 112 -9.81 -8.48 -9.28
CA PRO A 112 -10.00 -9.86 -8.87
C PRO A 112 -8.71 -10.55 -8.41
N LYS A 113 -7.60 -10.30 -9.11
CA LYS A 113 -6.29 -10.87 -8.78
C LYS A 113 -5.69 -10.28 -7.51
N LEU A 114 -5.98 -8.99 -7.21
CA LEU A 114 -5.61 -8.38 -5.94
C LEU A 114 -6.35 -9.04 -4.78
N ILE A 115 -7.66 -9.24 -4.93
CA ILE A 115 -8.52 -9.90 -3.92
C ILE A 115 -8.07 -11.35 -3.68
N GLU A 116 -7.71 -12.07 -4.73
CA GLU A 116 -7.17 -13.44 -4.66
C GLU A 116 -5.74 -13.48 -4.09
N GLY A 117 -5.06 -12.33 -3.94
CA GLY A 117 -3.67 -12.26 -3.52
C GLY A 117 -2.65 -12.72 -4.56
N SER A 118 -3.10 -13.01 -5.79
CA SER A 118 -2.27 -13.57 -6.88
C SER A 118 -1.55 -12.51 -7.71
N LEU A 119 -1.77 -11.23 -7.44
CA LEU A 119 -1.11 -10.10 -8.10
C LEU A 119 -0.59 -9.13 -7.04
N GLN A 120 0.66 -8.69 -7.20
CA GLN A 120 1.25 -7.63 -6.40
C GLN A 120 1.32 -6.31 -7.21
N ILE A 121 0.84 -5.22 -6.62
CA ILE A 121 0.87 -3.90 -7.25
C ILE A 121 1.34 -2.86 -6.23
N THR A 122 2.02 -1.82 -6.69
CA THR A 122 2.37 -0.69 -5.82
C THR A 122 2.29 0.63 -6.55
N LEU A 123 2.25 1.72 -5.76
CA LEU A 123 2.21 3.09 -6.27
C LEU A 123 3.61 3.72 -6.22
N ALA A 124 4.15 4.07 -7.38
CA ALA A 124 5.42 4.77 -7.53
C ALA A 124 5.15 6.28 -7.73
N TYR A 125 5.11 7.03 -6.61
CA TYR A 125 4.79 8.46 -6.64
C TYR A 125 5.92 9.36 -6.13
N ALA A 126 6.60 8.97 -5.05
CA ALA A 126 7.62 9.78 -4.41
C ALA A 126 8.88 9.92 -5.27
N GLU A 127 9.54 11.08 -5.21
CA GLU A 127 10.80 11.37 -5.88
C GLU A 127 11.75 12.05 -4.88
N GLU A 128 13.05 11.95 -5.10
CA GLU A 128 14.06 12.44 -4.17
C GLU A 128 13.89 13.93 -3.80
N GLN A 129 13.55 14.78 -4.79
CA GLN A 129 13.33 16.20 -4.59
C GLN A 129 11.99 16.53 -3.95
N SER A 130 10.96 15.68 -4.16
CA SER A 130 9.58 15.99 -3.79
C SER A 130 9.34 16.02 -2.27
N ARG A 131 10.12 15.28 -1.49
CA ARG A 131 9.94 15.13 -0.05
C ARG A 131 8.48 14.77 0.30
N PHE A 132 7.70 15.75 0.79
CA PHE A 132 6.28 15.57 1.14
C PHE A 132 5.32 16.22 0.14
N ASP A 133 5.83 16.89 -0.89
CA ASP A 133 5.02 17.59 -1.89
C ASP A 133 4.67 16.61 -3.03
N ILE A 134 3.52 15.96 -2.94
CA ILE A 134 3.10 14.92 -3.89
C ILE A 134 2.86 15.41 -5.32
N ASN A 135 2.73 16.73 -5.51
CA ASN A 135 2.61 17.40 -6.82
C ASN A 135 3.97 17.77 -7.45
N ASP A 136 5.09 17.65 -6.70
CA ASP A 136 6.42 17.82 -7.26
C ASP A 136 6.85 16.55 -8.01
N VAL A 137 6.55 16.51 -9.32
CA VAL A 137 6.76 15.35 -10.19
C VAL A 137 7.65 15.73 -11.37
N ALA A 138 8.88 15.20 -11.38
CA ALA A 138 9.85 15.36 -12.46
C ALA A 138 9.83 14.20 -13.46
N THR A 139 9.39 12.99 -13.05
CA THR A 139 9.22 11.84 -13.95
C THR A 139 8.24 12.20 -15.05
N ALA A 140 8.71 12.24 -16.30
CA ALA A 140 7.92 12.72 -17.44
C ALA A 140 7.35 11.56 -18.27
N ALA A 141 6.13 11.76 -18.79
CA ALA A 141 5.55 10.90 -19.81
C ALA A 141 5.23 11.76 -21.04
N ARG A 142 5.69 11.32 -22.22
CA ARG A 142 5.46 12.00 -23.50
C ARG A 142 4.69 11.10 -24.44
N GLU A 143 3.67 11.64 -25.06
CA GLU A 143 2.91 10.89 -26.07
C GLU A 143 3.75 10.72 -27.36
N GLU A 144 3.83 9.48 -27.85
CA GLU A 144 4.51 9.13 -29.08
C GLU A 144 3.75 8.00 -29.80
N SER A 145 3.20 8.31 -30.95
CA SER A 145 2.51 7.34 -31.82
C SER A 145 1.41 6.52 -31.09
N GLY A 146 0.58 7.16 -30.28
CA GLY A 146 -0.52 6.54 -29.56
C GLY A 146 -0.08 5.74 -28.31
N ASN A 147 1.16 5.92 -27.88
CA ASN A 147 1.70 5.39 -26.62
C ASN A 147 2.32 6.53 -25.81
N PHE A 148 2.66 6.26 -24.56
CA PHE A 148 3.47 7.15 -23.75
C PHE A 148 4.86 6.57 -23.53
N ILE A 149 5.88 7.43 -23.56
CA ILE A 149 7.26 7.11 -23.23
C ILE A 149 7.59 7.76 -21.90
N ILE A 150 7.92 6.93 -20.90
CA ILE A 150 8.19 7.39 -19.53
C ILE A 150 9.68 7.41 -19.27
N ASN A 151 10.18 8.53 -18.73
CA ASN A 151 11.54 8.75 -18.30
C ASN A 151 11.55 9.47 -16.94
N GLY A 152 12.38 9.00 -16.02
CA GLY A 152 12.53 9.59 -14.69
C GLY A 152 12.97 8.62 -13.63
N LYS A 153 12.82 9.01 -12.37
CA LYS A 153 13.19 8.19 -11.23
C LYS A 153 12.15 8.32 -10.11
N LYS A 154 11.83 7.20 -9.46
CA LYS A 154 10.98 7.14 -8.26
C LYS A 154 11.75 6.59 -7.08
N SER A 155 11.54 7.20 -5.93
CA SER A 155 12.23 6.87 -4.68
C SER A 155 11.29 6.22 -3.68
N MET A 156 11.83 5.36 -2.81
CA MET A 156 11.08 4.75 -1.69
C MET A 156 9.77 4.06 -2.13
N VAL A 157 9.79 3.38 -3.28
CA VAL A 157 8.61 2.66 -3.75
C VAL A 157 8.44 1.38 -2.94
N LEU A 158 7.45 1.36 -2.06
CA LEU A 158 7.19 0.26 -1.15
C LEU A 158 6.84 -1.02 -1.91
N ASN A 159 7.40 -2.16 -1.51
CA ASN A 159 7.15 -3.48 -2.08
C ASN A 159 7.36 -3.59 -3.61
N ALA A 160 8.15 -2.69 -4.22
CA ALA A 160 8.37 -2.72 -5.67
C ALA A 160 9.20 -3.92 -6.13
N GLU A 161 9.98 -4.53 -5.23
CA GLU A 161 10.73 -5.76 -5.48
C GLU A 161 9.80 -6.89 -5.91
N SER A 162 8.72 -7.12 -5.15
CA SER A 162 7.74 -8.18 -5.39
C SER A 162 6.59 -7.78 -6.31
N ALA A 163 6.51 -6.51 -6.72
CA ALA A 163 5.40 -6.02 -7.53
C ALA A 163 5.46 -6.56 -8.97
N ASP A 164 4.32 -7.11 -9.43
CA ASP A 164 4.07 -7.47 -10.83
C ASP A 164 3.75 -6.25 -11.67
N LYS A 165 3.05 -5.28 -11.06
CA LYS A 165 2.64 -4.04 -11.71
C LYS A 165 2.96 -2.83 -10.84
N LEU A 166 3.22 -1.71 -11.54
CA LEU A 166 3.45 -0.40 -10.94
C LEU A 166 2.37 0.57 -11.40
N VAL A 167 1.78 1.32 -10.48
CA VAL A 167 1.07 2.55 -10.81
C VAL A 167 2.08 3.68 -10.73
N VAL A 168 2.45 4.26 -11.87
CA VAL A 168 3.51 5.28 -11.94
C VAL A 168 2.90 6.65 -12.13
N VAL A 169 3.23 7.57 -11.22
CA VAL A 169 2.83 8.98 -11.27
C VAL A 169 3.81 9.74 -12.17
N THR A 170 3.31 10.44 -13.17
CA THR A 170 4.13 11.13 -14.16
C THR A 170 3.65 12.54 -14.45
N ARG A 171 4.53 13.37 -15.00
CA ARG A 171 4.23 14.69 -15.55
C ARG A 171 4.01 14.56 -17.05
N THR A 172 2.79 14.87 -17.50
CA THR A 172 2.43 14.87 -18.93
C THR A 172 2.34 16.27 -19.51
N SER A 173 2.07 17.29 -18.67
CA SER A 173 2.04 18.71 -19.08
C SER A 173 2.28 19.63 -17.88
N GLY A 174 2.32 20.94 -18.11
CA GLY A 174 2.51 21.95 -17.07
C GLY A 174 3.93 22.02 -16.49
N SER A 175 4.07 22.71 -15.36
CA SER A 175 5.31 22.82 -14.61
C SER A 175 5.45 21.67 -13.60
N GLN A 176 6.66 21.42 -13.14
CA GLN A 176 7.00 20.30 -12.24
C GLN A 176 6.15 20.23 -10.97
N VAL A 177 5.74 21.37 -10.43
CA VAL A 177 4.98 21.50 -9.17
C VAL A 177 3.50 21.83 -9.37
N ASP A 178 3.01 21.84 -10.60
CA ASP A 178 1.59 22.07 -10.87
C ASP A 178 0.76 20.85 -10.49
N GLU A 179 -0.42 21.06 -9.92
CA GLU A 179 -1.39 19.97 -9.67
C GLU A 179 -1.98 19.42 -10.97
N ASN A 180 -2.24 20.31 -11.93
CA ASN A 180 -2.65 19.92 -13.29
C ASN A 180 -1.44 19.41 -14.07
N GLY A 181 -1.68 18.45 -14.98
CA GLY A 181 -0.62 17.87 -15.81
C GLY A 181 0.04 16.64 -15.20
N ILE A 182 -0.51 16.12 -14.10
CA ILE A 182 -0.13 14.82 -13.53
C ILE A 182 -1.03 13.73 -14.14
N SER A 183 -0.41 12.62 -14.55
CA SER A 183 -1.10 11.44 -15.05
C SER A 183 -0.55 10.17 -14.42
N LEU A 184 -1.40 9.17 -14.22
CA LEU A 184 -1.03 7.88 -13.66
C LEU A 184 -1.12 6.80 -14.73
N PHE A 185 -0.13 5.93 -14.78
CA PHE A 185 -0.08 4.82 -15.72
C PHE A 185 0.13 3.48 -15.01
N LEU A 186 -0.61 2.45 -15.44
CA LEU A 186 -0.41 1.08 -15.03
C LEU A 186 0.65 0.43 -15.92
N ILE A 187 1.73 -0.07 -15.34
CA ILE A 187 2.90 -0.59 -16.05
C ILE A 187 3.28 -1.97 -15.50
N ASP A 188 3.64 -2.90 -16.36
CA ASP A 188 4.24 -4.16 -15.92
C ASP A 188 5.63 -3.91 -15.33
N ALA A 189 5.87 -4.35 -14.12
CA ALA A 189 7.10 -4.07 -13.38
C ALA A 189 8.36 -4.67 -14.00
N GLY A 190 8.19 -5.66 -14.90
CA GLY A 190 9.25 -6.25 -15.73
C GLY A 190 9.42 -5.61 -17.11
N SER A 191 8.78 -4.45 -17.39
CA SER A 191 8.89 -3.78 -18.68
C SER A 191 10.33 -3.36 -18.99
N LYS A 192 10.69 -3.43 -20.26
CA LYS A 192 12.01 -2.98 -20.71
C LYS A 192 12.22 -1.51 -20.39
N GLY A 193 13.39 -1.18 -19.83
CA GLY A 193 13.74 0.19 -19.44
C GLY A 193 13.41 0.52 -17.99
N ILE A 194 12.92 -0.45 -17.20
CA ILE A 194 12.76 -0.32 -15.75
C ILE A 194 13.95 -0.99 -15.07
N GLU A 195 14.64 -0.23 -14.22
CA GLU A 195 15.70 -0.73 -13.36
C GLU A 195 15.30 -0.48 -11.91
N LYS A 196 15.46 -1.48 -11.03
CA LYS A 196 15.11 -1.42 -9.60
C LYS A 196 16.37 -1.63 -8.76
N GLU A 197 16.59 -0.77 -7.78
CA GLU A 197 17.55 -0.96 -6.69
C GLU A 197 16.77 -1.24 -5.41
N ASN A 198 16.76 -2.50 -4.99
CA ASN A 198 15.97 -2.95 -3.84
C ASN A 198 16.77 -2.83 -2.55
N PHE A 199 16.11 -2.47 -1.45
CA PHE A 199 16.71 -2.38 -0.12
C PHE A 199 15.69 -2.60 1.00
N PRO A 200 16.13 -3.13 2.14
CA PRO A 200 15.30 -3.22 3.34
C PRO A 200 15.17 -1.85 4.01
N THR A 201 14.00 -1.57 4.57
CA THR A 201 13.77 -0.38 5.40
C THR A 201 13.96 -0.69 6.89
N VAL A 202 14.07 0.34 7.73
CA VAL A 202 14.35 0.18 9.18
C VAL A 202 13.28 -0.62 9.90
N ASP A 203 12.04 -0.56 9.44
CA ASP A 203 10.89 -1.30 9.96
C ASP A 203 10.83 -2.77 9.49
N GLY A 204 11.76 -3.18 8.63
CA GLY A 204 11.85 -4.55 8.10
C GLY A 204 11.06 -4.79 6.82
N LEU A 205 10.42 -3.76 6.27
CA LEU A 205 9.76 -3.84 4.97
C LEU A 205 10.78 -3.76 3.81
N ARG A 206 10.29 -3.82 2.58
CA ARG A 206 11.10 -3.67 1.36
C ARG A 206 10.67 -2.43 0.59
N ALA A 207 11.64 -1.70 0.07
CA ALA A 207 11.42 -0.59 -0.84
C ALA A 207 12.45 -0.61 -1.98
N SER A 208 12.19 0.16 -3.02
CA SER A 208 13.10 0.27 -4.17
C SER A 208 13.22 1.69 -4.66
N GLU A 209 14.40 2.03 -5.16
CA GLU A 209 14.59 3.11 -6.13
C GLU A 209 14.29 2.55 -7.51
N ILE A 210 13.51 3.27 -8.32
CA ILE A 210 13.13 2.81 -9.67
C ILE A 210 13.54 3.86 -10.70
N THR A 211 14.33 3.45 -11.67
CA THR A 211 14.69 4.28 -12.83
C THR A 211 13.91 3.83 -14.07
N PHE A 212 13.33 4.77 -14.78
CA PHE A 212 12.59 4.58 -16.03
C PHE A 212 13.37 5.20 -17.16
N GLN A 213 13.72 4.39 -18.18
CA GLN A 213 14.48 4.81 -19.37
C GLN A 213 13.72 4.36 -20.63
N ASP A 214 13.08 5.32 -21.30
CA ASP A 214 12.29 5.10 -22.52
C ASP A 214 11.26 3.96 -22.37
N VAL A 215 10.60 3.89 -21.21
CA VAL A 215 9.58 2.86 -20.94
C VAL A 215 8.33 3.18 -21.74
N LYS A 216 8.00 2.26 -22.66
CA LYS A 216 6.83 2.41 -23.54
C LYS A 216 5.58 1.85 -22.88
N VAL A 217 4.56 2.69 -22.77
CA VAL A 217 3.28 2.37 -22.14
C VAL A 217 2.13 2.65 -23.10
N PRO A 218 1.23 1.68 -23.36
CA PRO A 218 0.02 1.91 -24.15
C PRO A 218 -0.88 2.98 -23.54
N SER A 219 -1.54 3.79 -24.36
CA SER A 219 -2.46 4.83 -23.87
C SER A 219 -3.66 4.26 -23.10
N GLU A 220 -4.06 3.03 -23.37
CA GLU A 220 -5.11 2.30 -22.65
C GLU A 220 -4.77 1.98 -21.17
N ASN A 221 -3.49 2.07 -20.82
CA ASN A 221 -3.02 1.88 -19.45
C ASN A 221 -3.07 3.16 -18.60
N LEU A 222 -3.63 4.24 -19.13
CA LEU A 222 -3.89 5.48 -18.39
C LEU A 222 -4.93 5.22 -17.28
N ILE A 223 -4.61 5.61 -16.07
CA ILE A 223 -5.51 5.56 -14.91
C ILE A 223 -6.16 6.93 -14.76
N GLY A 224 -7.48 6.98 -14.85
CA GLY A 224 -8.23 8.24 -14.84
C GLY A 224 -8.17 8.99 -16.18
N GLU A 225 -8.15 10.30 -16.09
CA GLU A 225 -8.06 11.21 -17.25
C GLU A 225 -6.64 11.77 -17.38
N LEU A 226 -6.19 12.00 -18.60
CA LEU A 226 -4.91 12.64 -18.89
C LEU A 226 -4.84 14.02 -18.23
N ASP A 227 -3.71 14.34 -17.62
CA ASP A 227 -3.43 15.58 -16.90
C ASP A 227 -4.24 15.83 -15.61
N LYS A 228 -5.12 14.89 -15.20
CA LYS A 228 -6.00 15.01 -14.02
C LYS A 228 -5.72 13.97 -12.93
N GLY A 229 -4.58 13.32 -12.96
CA GLY A 229 -4.24 12.25 -12.01
C GLY A 229 -3.99 12.72 -10.57
N PHE A 230 -3.82 14.03 -10.34
CA PHE A 230 -3.53 14.56 -9.01
C PHE A 230 -4.64 14.25 -7.98
N GLU A 231 -5.91 14.37 -8.37
CA GLU A 231 -7.03 14.07 -7.48
C GLU A 231 -7.03 12.59 -7.02
N ILE A 232 -6.71 11.67 -7.93
CA ILE A 232 -6.58 10.24 -7.60
C ILE A 232 -5.40 10.03 -6.65
N LEU A 233 -4.23 10.61 -6.97
CA LEU A 233 -3.03 10.53 -6.15
C LEU A 233 -3.28 11.06 -4.74
N GLN A 234 -3.87 12.25 -4.61
CA GLN A 234 -4.16 12.86 -3.31
C GLN A 234 -5.11 12.01 -2.48
N ALA A 235 -6.18 11.48 -3.10
CA ALA A 235 -7.14 10.63 -2.40
C ALA A 235 -6.48 9.35 -1.88
N VAL A 236 -5.66 8.69 -2.70
CA VAL A 236 -4.96 7.45 -2.32
C VAL A 236 -3.92 7.70 -1.23
N VAL A 237 -3.16 8.78 -1.31
CA VAL A 237 -2.18 9.14 -0.29
C VAL A 237 -2.88 9.50 1.04
N ASN A 238 -4.02 10.18 1.00
CA ASN A 238 -4.81 10.46 2.20
C ASN A 238 -5.32 9.15 2.86
N ASP A 239 -5.81 8.19 2.07
CA ASP A 239 -6.21 6.88 2.60
C ASP A 239 -5.02 6.15 3.24
N ALA A 240 -3.85 6.21 2.62
CA ALA A 240 -2.63 5.61 3.15
C ALA A 240 -2.16 6.27 4.45
N ILE A 241 -2.25 7.60 4.57
CA ILE A 241 -1.94 8.33 5.81
C ILE A 241 -2.87 7.88 6.95
N LEU A 242 -4.16 7.73 6.68
CA LEU A 242 -5.11 7.25 7.68
C LEU A 242 -4.83 5.80 8.08
N ALA A 243 -4.53 4.93 7.11
CA ALA A 243 -4.15 3.54 7.36
C ALA A 243 -2.89 3.44 8.25
N LEU A 244 -1.84 4.21 7.93
CA LEU A 244 -0.62 4.29 8.74
C LEU A 244 -0.86 4.87 10.13
N ALA A 245 -1.77 5.84 10.27
CA ALA A 245 -2.14 6.39 11.57
C ALA A 245 -2.82 5.33 12.46
N ALA A 246 -3.69 4.50 11.88
CA ALA A 246 -4.32 3.39 12.59
C ALA A 246 -3.29 2.32 13.01
N GLU A 247 -2.38 1.95 12.10
CA GLU A 247 -1.27 1.04 12.39
C GLU A 247 -0.41 1.55 13.55
N ALA A 248 -0.06 2.83 13.53
CA ALA A 248 0.70 3.46 14.61
C ALA A 248 -0.04 3.41 15.95
N VAL A 249 -1.38 3.59 15.96
CA VAL A 249 -2.20 3.44 17.18
C VAL A 249 -2.11 2.02 17.72
N GLY A 250 -2.21 1.00 16.87
CA GLY A 250 -2.06 -0.40 17.27
C GLY A 250 -0.70 -0.69 17.90
N ALA A 251 0.38 -0.22 17.27
CA ALA A 251 1.74 -0.36 17.82
C ALA A 251 1.92 0.36 19.18
N MET A 252 1.39 1.58 19.30
CA MET A 252 1.42 2.34 20.56
C MET A 252 0.63 1.66 21.67
N GLU A 253 -0.49 1.00 21.35
CA GLU A 253 -1.29 0.26 22.35
C GLU A 253 -0.48 -0.88 22.98
N VAL A 254 0.27 -1.63 22.18
CA VAL A 254 1.14 -2.70 22.68
C VAL A 254 2.25 -2.13 23.55
N LEU A 255 2.96 -1.10 23.08
CA LEU A 255 4.01 -0.43 23.85
C LEU A 255 3.49 0.10 25.20
N TYR A 256 2.29 0.69 25.20
CA TYR A 256 1.68 1.19 26.42
C TYR A 256 1.37 0.06 27.41
N LYS A 257 0.81 -1.06 26.95
CA LYS A 257 0.54 -2.24 27.79
C LYS A 257 1.81 -2.80 28.39
N ASP A 258 2.86 -2.93 27.60
CA ASP A 258 4.17 -3.43 28.04
C ASP A 258 4.79 -2.48 29.08
N CYS A 259 4.77 -1.18 28.85
CA CYS A 259 5.25 -0.20 29.81
C CYS A 259 4.52 -0.28 31.14
N LEU A 260 3.19 -0.47 31.14
CA LEU A 260 2.41 -0.64 32.38
C LEU A 260 2.80 -1.88 33.16
N LEU A 261 3.09 -2.99 32.48
CA LEU A 261 3.56 -4.23 33.13
C LEU A 261 4.89 -4.04 33.84
N TYR A 262 5.82 -3.27 33.26
CA TYR A 262 7.14 -2.99 33.85
C TYR A 262 7.09 -1.95 34.95
N THR A 263 6.17 -0.99 34.91
CA THR A 263 6.11 0.12 35.86
C THR A 263 5.10 -0.08 36.99
N SER A 264 4.19 -1.05 36.88
CA SER A 264 3.25 -1.39 37.95
C SER A 264 3.98 -2.13 39.08
N PRO A 265 3.85 -1.67 40.34
CA PRO A 265 4.49 -2.36 41.45
C PRO A 265 3.96 -3.80 41.54
N SER A 266 4.88 -4.74 41.59
CA SER A 266 4.54 -6.14 41.84
C SER A 266 3.85 -6.28 43.19
N PRO A 267 2.85 -7.16 43.37
CA PRO A 267 2.30 -7.47 44.65
C PRO A 267 3.37 -7.91 45.70
N ARG A 268 4.56 -8.32 45.25
CA ARG A 268 5.72 -8.64 46.07
C ARG A 268 6.50 -7.43 46.59
N ASP A 269 6.36 -6.26 45.89
CA ASP A 269 7.08 -5.02 46.25
C ASP A 269 6.35 -4.22 47.34
N VAL A 270 5.11 -4.55 47.64
CA VAL A 270 4.26 -3.90 48.68
C VAL A 270 4.60 -4.47 50.10
N LEU A 271 5.44 -5.47 50.19
CA LEU A 271 5.80 -6.15 51.46
C LEU A 271 7.22 -5.81 51.94
N ARG A 272 7.80 -4.68 51.54
CA ARG A 272 9.07 -4.17 52.10
C ARG A 272 8.90 -2.83 52.78
#